data_4249a512141d1c8b6de550bb9607f76b
#
_entry.id   4249a512141d1c8b6de550bb9607f76b
#
_cell.length_a   1.000
_cell.length_b   1.000
_cell.length_c   1.000
_cell.angle_alpha   90.00
_cell.angle_beta   90.00
_cell.angle_gamma   90.00
#
_symmetry.space_group_name_H-M   'P 1'
#
loop_
_entity.id
_entity.type
_entity.pdbx_description
1 polymer ?
#
loop_
_entity_poly.entity_id
_entity_poly.type
_entity_poly.pdbx_seq_one_letter_code
_entity_poly.pdbx_strand_id
1 'polypeptide(L)'
;MALRRRGLVTVGAAVACCALTSACTPDPAPGATPSPTPVSAAPTESQIERQIRLDYEAAEAAYRASTSEQNRLYRAGGATKASPELKATTTGSYLRITLQSLRDVHKSEWSARGTTKIAGVARDGGWKSARLGLISCEDNNSLRFFDRKGKDVTPKAERRYVQKLTVVKVAHRWKVSMAGSTRVSSFEGQQCVA
;
A
#
# COMPACT_ATOMS: atom_id res chain seq x y z
N MET A 1 -20.72 -17.55 -33.03
CA MET A 1 -20.73 -16.50 -34.07
C MET A 1 -19.49 -15.63 -33.88
N ALA A 2 -18.64 -15.62 -34.87
CA ALA A 2 -17.35 -14.95 -34.88
C ALA A 2 -17.48 -13.48 -35.23
N LEU A 3 -16.63 -12.61 -34.71
CA LEU A 3 -16.06 -11.48 -35.48
C LEU A 3 -14.71 -11.03 -34.90
N ARG A 4 -13.69 -11.35 -35.66
CA ARG A 4 -12.33 -10.76 -35.60
C ARG A 4 -12.40 -9.29 -36.01
N ARG A 5 -11.62 -8.42 -35.36
CA ARG A 5 -11.00 -7.27 -36.02
C ARG A 5 -9.55 -7.11 -35.56
N ARG A 6 -8.66 -7.41 -36.49
CA ARG A 6 -7.24 -7.03 -36.48
C ARG A 6 -7.14 -5.55 -36.87
N GLY A 7 -6.41 -4.77 -36.10
CA GLY A 7 -5.95 -3.42 -36.46
C GLY A 7 -4.41 -3.41 -36.49
N LEU A 8 -3.86 -3.39 -37.69
CA LEU A 8 -2.44 -3.11 -37.96
C LEU A 8 -2.21 -1.62 -37.73
N VAL A 9 -1.17 -1.21 -37.02
CA VAL A 9 -0.64 0.15 -37.07
C VAL A 9 0.87 0.08 -37.35
N THR A 10 1.21 0.75 -38.42
CA THR A 10 2.48 0.88 -39.12
C THR A 10 3.56 1.59 -38.31
N VAL A 11 4.78 1.06 -38.47
CA VAL A 11 6.06 1.63 -38.01
C VAL A 11 6.44 2.78 -38.93
N GLY A 12 6.67 3.97 -38.37
CA GLY A 12 7.32 5.09 -39.05
C GLY A 12 8.72 5.30 -38.49
N ALA A 13 9.75 4.95 -39.30
CA ALA A 13 11.14 5.24 -38.98
C ALA A 13 11.50 6.65 -39.49
N ALA A 14 11.88 7.54 -38.58
CA ALA A 14 12.49 8.82 -38.91
C ALA A 14 14.00 8.75 -38.68
N VAL A 15 14.76 8.77 -39.76
CA VAL A 15 16.22 8.89 -39.76
C VAL A 15 16.57 10.37 -39.67
N ALA A 16 17.24 10.79 -38.60
CA ALA A 16 17.81 12.13 -38.46
C ALA A 16 19.33 12.06 -38.71
N CYS A 17 19.77 12.68 -39.81
CA CYS A 17 21.18 12.89 -40.16
C CYS A 17 21.84 13.87 -39.18
N CYS A 18 22.87 13.45 -38.45
CA CYS A 18 23.77 14.31 -37.74
C CYS A 18 24.88 14.82 -38.64
N ALA A 19 24.87 16.12 -38.92
CA ALA A 19 25.99 16.82 -39.56
C ALA A 19 27.12 17.03 -38.57
N LEU A 20 28.31 16.50 -38.87
CA LEU A 20 29.55 16.72 -38.14
C LEU A 20 30.12 18.09 -38.54
N THR A 21 30.01 19.08 -37.67
CA THR A 21 30.78 20.32 -37.77
C THR A 21 32.03 20.21 -36.91
N SER A 22 33.18 20.03 -37.56
CA SER A 22 34.50 20.14 -36.91
C SER A 22 34.78 21.60 -36.61
N ALA A 23 34.64 22.00 -35.35
CA ALA A 23 35.07 23.31 -34.86
C ALA A 23 36.48 23.19 -34.31
N CYS A 24 37.45 23.93 -34.91
CA CYS A 24 38.79 24.11 -34.37
C CYS A 24 38.70 24.75 -33.01
N THR A 25 39.25 24.05 -31.99
CA THR A 25 39.40 24.56 -30.65
C THR A 25 40.60 25.52 -30.61
N PRO A 26 40.46 26.79 -30.23
CA PRO A 26 41.59 27.62 -29.87
C PRO A 26 42.14 27.17 -28.51
N ASP A 27 43.50 27.19 -28.40
CA ASP A 27 44.22 26.87 -27.17
C ASP A 27 43.70 27.71 -25.98
N PRO A 28 43.47 27.09 -24.83
CA PRO A 28 43.03 27.85 -23.65
C PRO A 28 44.21 28.68 -23.09
N ALA A 29 43.99 29.97 -22.95
CA ALA A 29 44.91 30.89 -22.28
C ALA A 29 45.17 30.43 -20.85
N PRO A 30 46.42 30.44 -20.34
CA PRO A 30 46.76 30.03 -18.96
C PRO A 30 46.22 31.06 -18.00
N GLY A 31 45.21 30.68 -17.20
CA GLY A 31 44.68 31.54 -16.15
C GLY A 31 43.16 31.57 -15.94
N ALA A 32 42.36 30.83 -16.73
CA ALA A 32 40.94 30.78 -16.50
C ALA A 32 40.63 29.80 -15.33
N THR A 33 40.35 30.34 -14.19
CA THR A 33 39.75 29.57 -13.07
C THR A 33 38.42 28.99 -13.55
N PRO A 34 38.20 27.65 -13.46
CA PRO A 34 36.94 27.07 -13.89
C PRO A 34 35.80 27.70 -13.09
N SER A 35 34.90 28.35 -13.82
CA SER A 35 33.66 28.87 -13.23
C SER A 35 32.89 27.72 -12.62
N PRO A 36 32.43 27.78 -11.36
CA PRO A 36 31.70 26.68 -10.75
C PRO A 36 30.44 26.41 -11.59
N THR A 37 30.32 25.19 -12.11
CA THR A 37 29.15 24.72 -12.80
C THR A 37 27.94 24.90 -11.88
N PRO A 38 26.87 25.61 -12.30
CA PRO A 38 25.69 25.76 -11.44
C PRO A 38 25.15 24.37 -11.10
N VAL A 39 25.21 24.01 -9.83
CA VAL A 39 24.57 22.79 -9.32
C VAL A 39 23.07 23.00 -9.52
N SER A 40 22.50 22.22 -10.43
CA SER A 40 21.06 22.23 -10.69
C SER A 40 20.34 21.92 -9.37
N ALA A 41 19.64 22.92 -8.81
CA ALA A 41 18.87 22.71 -7.61
C ALA A 41 17.84 21.59 -7.85
N ALA A 42 17.78 20.63 -6.94
CA ALA A 42 16.78 19.56 -7.01
C ALA A 42 15.38 20.20 -7.10
N PRO A 43 14.46 19.65 -7.92
CA PRO A 43 13.12 20.22 -8.07
C PRO A 43 12.42 20.26 -6.71
N THR A 44 11.89 21.42 -6.34
CA THR A 44 11.18 21.63 -5.08
C THR A 44 9.79 20.99 -5.19
N GLU A 45 9.44 20.11 -4.23
CA GLU A 45 8.11 19.49 -4.13
C GLU A 45 7.01 20.56 -4.12
N SER A 46 6.02 20.45 -5.01
CA SER A 46 4.87 21.37 -5.02
C SER A 46 3.98 21.16 -3.78
N GLN A 47 3.15 22.15 -3.44
CA GLN A 47 2.21 22.03 -2.32
C GLN A 47 1.22 20.86 -2.53
N ILE A 48 0.81 20.61 -3.76
CA ILE A 48 -0.10 19.51 -4.10
C ILE A 48 0.60 18.16 -3.91
N GLU A 49 1.82 18.00 -4.39
CA GLU A 49 2.60 16.75 -4.22
C GLU A 49 2.85 16.46 -2.74
N ARG A 50 3.18 17.47 -1.96
CA ARG A 50 3.30 17.37 -0.50
C ARG A 50 1.99 16.91 0.14
N GLN A 51 0.84 17.50 -0.24
CA GLN A 51 -0.45 17.11 0.31
C GLN A 51 -0.79 15.66 -0.06
N ILE A 52 -0.55 15.25 -1.30
CA ILE A 52 -0.73 13.87 -1.75
C ILE A 52 0.11 12.91 -0.90
N ARG A 53 1.38 13.21 -0.72
CA ARG A 53 2.29 12.38 0.10
C ARG A 53 1.79 12.25 1.53
N LEU A 54 1.45 13.36 2.18
CA LEU A 54 0.95 13.38 3.57
C LEU A 54 -0.36 12.61 3.73
N ASP A 55 -1.27 12.72 2.77
CA ASP A 55 -2.54 11.98 2.80
C ASP A 55 -2.32 10.46 2.68
N TYR A 56 -1.40 10.02 1.81
CA TYR A 56 -1.05 8.59 1.71
C TYR A 56 -0.33 8.08 2.95
N GLU A 57 0.61 8.81 3.52
CA GLU A 57 1.29 8.48 4.77
C GLU A 57 0.30 8.35 5.93
N ALA A 58 -0.65 9.26 6.05
CA ALA A 58 -1.68 9.22 7.08
C ALA A 58 -2.68 8.06 6.87
N ALA A 59 -3.03 7.74 5.62
CA ALA A 59 -3.88 6.59 5.29
C ALA A 59 -3.18 5.25 5.62
N GLU A 60 -1.90 5.11 5.28
CA GLU A 60 -1.09 3.95 5.64
C GLU A 60 -0.95 3.82 7.15
N ALA A 61 -0.68 4.90 7.86
CA ALA A 61 -0.60 4.91 9.32
C ALA A 61 -1.91 4.44 9.97
N ALA A 62 -3.07 4.89 9.47
CA ALA A 62 -4.37 4.43 9.95
C ALA A 62 -4.58 2.94 9.72
N TYR A 63 -4.17 2.41 8.58
CA TYR A 63 -4.24 0.97 8.28
C TYR A 63 -3.33 0.16 9.20
N ARG A 64 -2.07 0.55 9.37
CA ARG A 64 -1.11 -0.12 10.26
C ARG A 64 -1.60 -0.09 11.73
N ALA A 65 -2.14 1.02 12.18
CA ALA A 65 -2.73 1.14 13.51
C ALA A 65 -3.96 0.23 13.69
N SER A 66 -4.83 0.13 12.66
CA SER A 66 -5.98 -0.78 12.71
C SER A 66 -5.56 -2.24 12.80
N THR A 67 -4.54 -2.67 12.05
CA THR A 67 -4.01 -4.04 12.10
C THR A 67 -3.34 -4.33 13.44
N SER A 68 -2.59 -3.38 13.99
CA SER A 68 -2.00 -3.51 15.34
C SER A 68 -3.06 -3.71 16.40
N GLU A 69 -4.14 -2.92 16.36
CA GLU A 69 -5.26 -3.05 17.31
C GLU A 69 -6.01 -4.38 17.12
N GLN A 70 -6.25 -4.83 15.91
CA GLN A 70 -6.83 -6.14 15.64
C GLN A 70 -5.97 -7.26 16.23
N ASN A 71 -4.66 -7.22 16.03
CA ASN A 71 -3.72 -8.17 16.63
C ASN A 71 -3.80 -8.18 18.15
N ARG A 72 -3.92 -7.01 18.79
CA ARG A 72 -4.09 -6.88 20.23
C ARG A 72 -5.39 -7.53 20.70
N LEU A 73 -6.49 -7.24 20.01
CA LEU A 73 -7.81 -7.78 20.35
C LEU A 73 -7.89 -9.30 20.14
N TYR A 74 -7.29 -9.84 19.09
CA TYR A 74 -7.22 -11.29 18.88
C TYR A 74 -6.44 -12.00 19.99
N ARG A 75 -5.31 -11.42 20.45
CA ARG A 75 -4.55 -11.96 21.59
C ARG A 75 -5.34 -11.90 22.91
N ALA A 76 -6.21 -10.90 23.06
CA ALA A 76 -7.08 -10.76 24.21
C ALA A 76 -8.32 -11.67 24.19
N GLY A 77 -8.47 -12.55 23.19
CA GLY A 77 -9.61 -13.45 23.06
C GLY A 77 -10.81 -12.85 22.33
N GLY A 78 -10.57 -11.95 21.40
CA GLY A 78 -11.60 -11.28 20.62
C GLY A 78 -12.25 -10.10 21.35
N ALA A 79 -13.39 -9.62 20.85
CA ALA A 79 -14.15 -8.54 21.47
C ALA A 79 -15.62 -8.54 21.01
N THR A 80 -16.53 -8.16 21.90
CA THR A 80 -17.97 -8.01 21.58
C THR A 80 -18.31 -6.62 21.03
N LYS A 81 -17.49 -5.62 21.32
CA LYS A 81 -17.64 -4.22 20.89
C LYS A 81 -16.32 -3.71 20.29
N ALA A 82 -16.43 -2.79 19.35
CA ALA A 82 -15.24 -2.12 18.82
C ALA A 82 -14.62 -1.19 19.86
N SER A 83 -13.30 -1.30 20.04
CA SER A 83 -12.52 -0.39 20.89
C SER A 83 -12.51 1.03 20.34
N PRO A 84 -12.19 2.05 21.15
CA PRO A 84 -11.99 3.42 20.68
C PRO A 84 -10.93 3.49 19.57
N GLU A 85 -9.83 2.77 19.71
CA GLU A 85 -8.70 2.72 18.77
C GLU A 85 -9.13 2.13 17.41
N LEU A 86 -9.91 1.03 17.43
CA LEU A 86 -10.45 0.44 16.21
C LEU A 86 -11.41 1.40 15.50
N LYS A 87 -12.30 2.09 16.25
CA LYS A 87 -13.20 3.12 15.69
C LYS A 87 -12.46 4.34 15.17
N ALA A 88 -11.32 4.68 15.77
CA ALA A 88 -10.50 5.81 15.31
C ALA A 88 -9.89 5.56 13.93
N THR A 89 -9.55 4.30 13.62
CA THR A 89 -8.79 3.92 12.42
C THR A 89 -9.62 3.21 11.35
N THR A 90 -10.86 2.78 11.69
CA THR A 90 -11.72 2.02 10.78
C THR A 90 -13.13 2.58 10.73
N THR A 91 -13.86 2.27 9.64
CA THR A 91 -15.26 2.65 9.44
C THR A 91 -15.94 1.70 8.44
N GLY A 92 -17.20 1.92 8.14
CA GLY A 92 -17.93 1.24 7.06
C GLY A 92 -17.93 -0.29 7.16
N SER A 93 -17.80 -0.95 6.02
CA SER A 93 -17.82 -2.40 5.94
C SER A 93 -16.58 -3.04 6.57
N TYR A 94 -15.41 -2.38 6.51
CA TYR A 94 -14.20 -2.89 7.14
C TYR A 94 -14.37 -3.03 8.66
N LEU A 95 -14.86 -1.99 9.34
CA LEU A 95 -15.15 -2.06 10.78
C LEU A 95 -16.15 -3.16 11.12
N ARG A 96 -17.22 -3.30 10.32
CA ARG A 96 -18.24 -4.32 10.55
C ARG A 96 -17.69 -5.74 10.43
N ILE A 97 -16.93 -6.03 9.37
CA ILE A 97 -16.33 -7.35 9.13
C ILE A 97 -15.29 -7.68 10.22
N THR A 98 -14.44 -6.72 10.55
CA THR A 98 -13.44 -6.87 11.61
C THR A 98 -14.12 -7.17 12.95
N LEU A 99 -15.16 -6.41 13.31
CA LEU A 99 -15.88 -6.64 14.56
C LEU A 99 -16.59 -7.98 14.57
N GLN A 100 -17.13 -8.44 13.45
CA GLN A 100 -17.71 -9.77 13.34
C GLN A 100 -16.66 -10.86 13.61
N SER A 101 -15.49 -10.79 12.98
CA SER A 101 -14.39 -11.71 13.22
C SER A 101 -13.93 -11.73 14.70
N LEU A 102 -13.86 -10.56 15.34
CA LEU A 102 -13.52 -10.45 16.75
C LEU A 102 -14.58 -11.08 17.66
N ARG A 103 -15.88 -10.95 17.33
CA ARG A 103 -16.97 -11.60 18.04
C ARG A 103 -16.94 -13.11 17.88
N ASP A 104 -16.60 -13.61 16.70
CA ASP A 104 -16.51 -15.04 16.43
C ASP A 104 -15.36 -15.67 17.25
N VAL A 105 -14.21 -15.00 17.33
CA VAL A 105 -13.10 -15.40 18.20
C VAL A 105 -13.54 -15.41 19.67
N HIS A 106 -14.23 -14.35 20.12
CA HIS A 106 -14.72 -14.25 21.50
C HIS A 106 -15.75 -15.35 21.84
N LYS A 107 -16.72 -15.58 20.94
CA LYS A 107 -17.75 -16.61 21.12
C LYS A 107 -17.17 -18.02 21.13
N SER A 108 -16.13 -18.26 20.34
CA SER A 108 -15.44 -19.54 20.25
C SER A 108 -14.42 -19.73 21.39
N GLU A 109 -14.21 -18.71 22.23
CA GLU A 109 -13.25 -18.70 23.32
C GLU A 109 -11.82 -18.99 22.86
N TRP A 110 -11.51 -18.49 21.67
CA TRP A 110 -10.18 -18.59 21.10
C TRP A 110 -9.32 -17.40 21.50
N SER A 111 -8.01 -17.61 21.51
CA SER A 111 -7.03 -16.51 21.62
C SER A 111 -5.95 -16.69 20.59
N ALA A 112 -5.37 -15.58 20.11
CA ALA A 112 -4.30 -15.64 19.14
C ALA A 112 -2.92 -15.56 19.81
N ARG A 113 -1.94 -16.21 19.16
CA ARG A 113 -0.50 -15.98 19.36
C ARG A 113 0.11 -15.52 18.06
N GLY A 114 1.17 -14.74 18.13
CA GLY A 114 1.77 -14.10 16.97
C GLY A 114 0.94 -12.90 16.48
N THR A 115 1.16 -12.49 15.24
CA THR A 115 0.55 -11.28 14.65
C THR A 115 0.41 -11.40 13.15
N THR A 116 -0.58 -10.71 12.58
CA THR A 116 -0.56 -10.29 11.17
C THR A 116 0.54 -9.24 11.00
N LYS A 117 1.43 -9.45 10.03
CA LYS A 117 2.45 -8.47 9.63
C LYS A 117 2.06 -7.84 8.31
N ILE A 118 2.23 -6.53 8.21
CA ILE A 118 2.10 -5.80 6.94
C ILE A 118 3.49 -5.74 6.33
N ALA A 119 3.74 -6.58 5.32
CA ALA A 119 5.02 -6.69 4.64
C ALA A 119 5.28 -5.50 3.70
N GLY A 120 4.23 -4.91 3.13
CA GLY A 120 4.32 -3.75 2.27
C GLY A 120 2.97 -3.07 2.08
N VAL A 121 3.01 -1.78 1.75
CA VAL A 121 1.84 -0.99 1.33
C VAL A 121 2.23 -0.18 0.11
N ALA A 122 1.37 -0.19 -0.91
CA ALA A 122 1.52 0.60 -2.12
C ALA A 122 0.24 1.41 -2.39
N ARG A 123 0.38 2.46 -3.18
CA ARG A 123 -0.76 3.27 -3.64
C ARG A 123 -1.55 2.51 -4.69
N ASP A 124 -2.88 2.53 -4.62
CA ASP A 124 -3.79 1.97 -5.62
C ASP A 124 -4.65 3.09 -6.22
N GLY A 125 -4.32 3.45 -7.46
CA GLY A 125 -5.01 4.50 -8.20
C GLY A 125 -4.61 5.94 -7.83
N GLY A 126 -5.40 6.90 -8.35
CA GLY A 126 -5.14 8.33 -8.19
C GLY A 126 -5.58 8.88 -6.84
N TRP A 127 -4.93 9.97 -6.43
CA TRP A 127 -5.30 10.73 -5.24
C TRP A 127 -6.66 11.42 -5.38
N LYS A 128 -7.47 11.32 -4.32
CA LYS A 128 -8.68 12.11 -4.12
C LYS A 128 -8.68 12.62 -2.69
N SER A 129 -8.98 13.88 -2.48
CA SER A 129 -8.85 14.57 -1.18
C SER A 129 -9.59 13.93 0.01
N ALA A 130 -10.62 13.11 -0.27
CA ALA A 130 -11.42 12.44 0.76
C ALA A 130 -11.40 10.91 0.67
N ARG A 131 -10.75 10.32 -0.36
CA ARG A 131 -10.73 8.87 -0.60
C ARG A 131 -9.47 8.46 -1.30
N LEU A 132 -8.80 7.42 -0.78
CA LEU A 132 -7.58 6.84 -1.33
C LEU A 132 -7.73 5.32 -1.48
N GLY A 133 -7.00 4.77 -2.46
CA GLY A 133 -6.78 3.34 -2.59
C GLY A 133 -5.38 2.97 -2.07
N LEU A 134 -5.30 1.87 -1.35
CA LEU A 134 -4.04 1.23 -0.97
C LEU A 134 -4.08 -0.25 -1.36
N ILE A 135 -2.92 -0.78 -1.69
CA ILE A 135 -2.70 -2.22 -1.82
C ILE A 135 -1.75 -2.62 -0.70
N SER A 136 -2.11 -3.63 0.06
CA SER A 136 -1.29 -4.14 1.15
C SER A 136 -0.96 -5.60 0.95
N CYS A 137 0.26 -5.97 1.30
CA CYS A 137 0.70 -7.35 1.46
C CYS A 137 0.67 -7.72 2.94
N GLU A 138 -0.14 -8.70 3.29
CA GLU A 138 -0.24 -9.21 4.66
C GLU A 138 0.37 -10.60 4.78
N ASP A 139 1.11 -10.81 5.88
CA ASP A 139 1.70 -12.09 6.25
C ASP A 139 1.13 -12.55 7.60
N ASN A 140 0.37 -13.65 7.56
CA ASN A 140 -0.24 -14.30 8.72
C ASN A 140 0.51 -15.57 9.14
N ASN A 141 1.74 -15.79 8.67
CA ASN A 141 2.48 -17.02 8.98
C ASN A 141 2.68 -17.23 10.49
N SER A 142 2.84 -16.16 11.24
CA SER A 142 3.00 -16.22 12.70
C SER A 142 1.68 -16.22 13.48
N LEU A 143 0.56 -15.83 12.85
CA LEU A 143 -0.73 -15.75 13.54
C LEU A 143 -1.34 -17.15 13.69
N ARG A 144 -1.58 -17.57 14.94
CA ARG A 144 -2.20 -18.85 15.33
C ARG A 144 -3.30 -18.63 16.33
N PHE A 145 -4.38 -19.39 16.21
CA PHE A 145 -5.50 -19.37 17.15
C PHE A 145 -5.50 -20.66 17.98
N PHE A 146 -5.77 -20.52 19.24
CA PHE A 146 -5.82 -21.62 20.20
C PHE A 146 -7.13 -21.56 20.98
N ASP A 147 -7.72 -22.73 21.24
CA ASP A 147 -8.86 -22.88 22.13
C ASP A 147 -8.42 -22.80 23.61
N ARG A 148 -9.40 -22.87 24.53
CA ARG A 148 -9.14 -22.88 25.99
C ARG A 148 -8.24 -24.03 26.48
N LYS A 149 -8.18 -25.14 25.73
CA LYS A 149 -7.34 -26.30 26.05
C LYS A 149 -5.94 -26.18 25.46
N GLY A 150 -5.65 -25.08 24.76
CA GLY A 150 -4.35 -24.85 24.10
C GLY A 150 -4.18 -25.59 22.78
N LYS A 151 -5.24 -26.19 22.22
CA LYS A 151 -5.22 -26.85 20.93
C LYS A 151 -5.19 -25.77 19.82
N ASP A 152 -4.33 -25.95 18.82
CA ASP A 152 -4.31 -25.11 17.61
C ASP A 152 -5.59 -25.33 16.79
N VAL A 153 -6.39 -24.29 16.66
CA VAL A 153 -7.65 -24.23 15.91
C VAL A 153 -7.57 -23.25 14.75
N THR A 154 -6.35 -22.89 14.33
CA THR A 154 -6.12 -21.93 13.28
C THR A 154 -6.76 -22.38 11.97
N PRO A 155 -7.62 -21.55 11.35
CA PRO A 155 -8.23 -21.88 10.07
C PRO A 155 -7.16 -22.16 9.00
N LYS A 156 -7.42 -23.17 8.17
CA LYS A 156 -6.61 -23.44 6.97
C LYS A 156 -6.96 -22.39 5.92
N ALA A 157 -6.18 -21.33 5.85
CA ALA A 157 -6.33 -20.25 4.87
C ALA A 157 -4.96 -19.88 4.30
N GLU A 158 -4.97 -19.11 3.23
CA GLU A 158 -3.75 -18.52 2.70
C GLU A 158 -3.08 -17.68 3.79
N ARG A 159 -1.79 -17.89 3.98
CA ARG A 159 -1.01 -17.21 5.02
C ARG A 159 -0.49 -15.87 4.57
N ARG A 160 -0.32 -15.69 3.27
CA ARG A 160 0.03 -14.43 2.63
C ARG A 160 -1.02 -14.08 1.60
N TYR A 161 -1.47 -12.86 1.60
CA TYR A 161 -2.44 -12.39 0.63
C TYR A 161 -2.31 -10.89 0.41
N VAL A 162 -2.81 -10.47 -0.74
CA VAL A 162 -2.88 -9.06 -1.11
C VAL A 162 -4.28 -8.54 -0.83
N GLN A 163 -4.37 -7.41 -0.16
CA GLN A 163 -5.63 -6.70 0.05
C GLN A 163 -5.64 -5.38 -0.72
N LYS A 164 -6.75 -5.10 -1.38
CA LYS A 164 -7.08 -3.75 -1.85
C LYS A 164 -7.94 -3.07 -0.78
N LEU A 165 -7.48 -1.90 -0.37
CA LEU A 165 -8.11 -1.12 0.70
C LEU A 165 -8.66 0.18 0.12
N THR A 166 -9.86 0.55 0.57
CA THR A 166 -10.36 1.91 0.43
C THR A 166 -10.23 2.61 1.77
N VAL A 167 -9.53 3.73 1.78
CA VAL A 167 -9.35 4.58 2.96
C VAL A 167 -10.06 5.90 2.70
N VAL A 168 -10.84 6.37 3.67
CA VAL A 168 -11.65 7.59 3.56
C VAL A 168 -11.33 8.57 4.67
N LYS A 169 -11.46 9.86 4.39
CA LYS A 169 -11.27 10.92 5.38
C LYS A 169 -12.60 11.22 6.08
N VAL A 170 -12.66 11.00 7.38
CA VAL A 170 -13.84 11.23 8.22
C VAL A 170 -13.43 12.13 9.38
N ALA A 171 -14.05 13.30 9.52
CA ALA A 171 -13.71 14.27 10.56
C ALA A 171 -12.18 14.53 10.64
N HIS A 172 -11.57 14.83 9.50
CA HIS A 172 -10.13 15.10 9.31
C HIS A 172 -9.18 13.92 9.60
N ARG A 173 -9.69 12.70 9.83
CA ARG A 173 -8.89 11.50 10.08
C ARG A 173 -9.09 10.50 8.95
N TRP A 174 -8.02 9.87 8.51
CA TRP A 174 -8.08 8.77 7.57
C TRP A 174 -8.51 7.48 8.28
N LYS A 175 -9.47 6.75 7.69
CA LYS A 175 -10.00 5.49 8.22
C LYS A 175 -10.15 4.47 7.12
N VAL A 176 -9.77 3.23 7.39
CA VAL A 176 -10.04 2.11 6.47
C VAL A 176 -11.54 1.84 6.45
N SER A 177 -12.15 1.92 5.27
CA SER A 177 -13.61 1.78 5.12
C SER A 177 -14.02 0.48 4.44
N MET A 178 -13.17 -0.07 3.58
CA MET A 178 -13.41 -1.30 2.85
C MET A 178 -12.09 -2.03 2.61
N ALA A 179 -12.12 -3.35 2.69
CA ALA A 179 -11.08 -4.23 2.18
C ALA A 179 -11.71 -5.26 1.26
N GLY A 180 -11.04 -5.53 0.16
CA GLY A 180 -11.34 -6.64 -0.74
C GLY A 180 -10.10 -7.49 -0.88
N SER A 181 -10.19 -8.80 -0.64
CA SER A 181 -9.09 -9.70 -0.99
C SER A 181 -9.06 -9.83 -2.50
N THR A 182 -7.95 -9.49 -3.11
CA THR A 182 -7.63 -9.93 -4.46
C THR A 182 -6.74 -11.16 -4.33
N ARG A 183 -7.17 -12.27 -4.90
CA ARG A 183 -6.28 -13.39 -5.17
C ARG A 183 -5.34 -12.96 -6.29
N VAL A 184 -4.32 -12.23 -5.96
CA VAL A 184 -3.21 -11.96 -6.86
C VAL A 184 -2.15 -12.99 -6.50
N SER A 185 -2.09 -14.06 -7.28
CA SER A 185 -1.08 -15.12 -7.16
C SER A 185 0.33 -14.65 -7.51
N SER A 186 0.47 -13.43 -8.03
CA SER A 186 1.76 -12.82 -8.33
C SER A 186 1.63 -11.30 -8.25
N PHE A 187 2.22 -10.70 -7.26
CA PHE A 187 2.49 -9.28 -7.20
C PHE A 187 3.82 -9.07 -7.94
N GLU A 188 3.79 -9.14 -9.28
CA GLU A 188 4.95 -8.85 -10.11
C GLU A 188 5.37 -7.40 -9.90
N GLY A 189 6.51 -7.20 -9.26
CA GLY A 189 7.21 -5.93 -9.13
C GLY A 189 7.05 -5.18 -7.81
N GLN A 190 6.27 -5.64 -6.83
CA GLN A 190 6.18 -5.00 -5.51
C GLN A 190 6.24 -6.03 -4.37
N GLN A 191 7.12 -5.79 -3.47
CA GLN A 191 7.47 -6.26 -2.12
C GLN A 191 6.54 -7.26 -1.34
N CYS A 192 5.64 -8.00 -1.99
CA CYS A 192 4.97 -9.14 -1.40
C CYS A 192 5.75 -10.46 -1.57
N VAL A 193 6.92 -10.37 -2.19
CA VAL A 193 7.86 -11.49 -2.33
C VAL A 193 8.84 -11.40 -1.17
N ALA A 194 8.81 -12.39 -0.28
CA ALA A 194 9.88 -12.64 0.67
C ALA A 194 10.84 -13.63 0.07
#